data_4ea8acfc3cf887eb6b72cfe929309598
#
_entry.id   4ea8acfc3cf887eb6b72cfe929309598
#
_cell.length_a   1.000
_cell.length_b   1.000
_cell.length_c   1.000
_cell.angle_alpha   90.00
_cell.angle_beta   90.00
_cell.angle_gamma   90.00
#
_symmetry.space_group_name_H-M   'P 1'
#
loop_
_entity.id
_entity.type
_entity.pdbx_description
1 polymer ?
#
loop_
_entity_poly.entity_id
_entity_poly.type
_entity_poly.pdbx_seq_one_letter_code
_entity_poly.pdbx_strand_id
1 'polypeptide(L)'
;FDPDQTAKLLENLACPECSGALGDPRQFNLMFKTFMGPVEDTASEVHLRPETAQGMFVNFANVLNSSRKKLPFGIAQIGKAFRNEITPGNFTFRTREFEQMEIEFFVKPGTDDEWLQKWVQTRLEWYVEYGIRRENLRLRQHGSDELAHYAKDCYDIEYLFPWGWSELEGIANRTDFDLKAHGEA
;
A
#
# COMPACT_ATOMS: atom_id res chain seq x y z
N PHE A 1 16.90 -2.75 -11.98
CA PHE A 1 16.35 -3.19 -13.26
C PHE A 1 17.40 -2.96 -14.34
N ASP A 2 17.88 -4.03 -14.96
CA ASP A 2 18.82 -3.96 -16.11
C ASP A 2 18.02 -4.27 -17.38
N PRO A 3 17.77 -3.27 -18.25
CA PRO A 3 17.00 -3.45 -19.48
C PRO A 3 17.59 -4.50 -20.42
N ASP A 4 18.92 -4.58 -20.50
CA ASP A 4 19.61 -5.48 -21.43
C ASP A 4 19.51 -6.95 -20.99
N GLN A 5 19.57 -7.21 -19.67
CA GLN A 5 19.36 -8.55 -19.13
C GLN A 5 17.90 -8.98 -19.29
N THR A 6 16.98 -8.06 -19.09
CA THR A 6 15.54 -8.35 -19.25
C THR A 6 15.21 -8.61 -20.71
N ALA A 7 15.74 -7.86 -21.65
CA ALA A 7 15.55 -8.08 -23.08
C ALA A 7 16.02 -9.49 -23.51
N LYS A 8 17.20 -9.91 -23.06
CA LYS A 8 17.74 -11.26 -23.34
C LYS A 8 16.89 -12.38 -22.77
N LEU A 9 16.28 -12.19 -21.59
CA LEU A 9 15.37 -13.16 -21.00
C LEU A 9 14.06 -13.26 -21.81
N LEU A 10 13.59 -12.16 -22.37
CA LEU A 10 12.35 -12.11 -23.13
C LEU A 10 12.48 -12.63 -24.56
N GLU A 11 13.67 -12.66 -25.15
CA GLU A 11 13.92 -13.18 -26.53
C GLU A 11 13.42 -14.62 -26.73
N ASN A 12 13.40 -15.41 -25.65
CA ASN A 12 12.99 -16.83 -25.69
C ASN A 12 11.61 -17.09 -25.04
N LEU A 13 10.89 -16.04 -24.66
CA LEU A 13 9.57 -16.15 -24.05
C LEU A 13 8.47 -15.80 -25.05
N ALA A 14 7.44 -16.62 -25.07
CA ALA A 14 6.22 -16.36 -25.82
C ALA A 14 5.06 -16.03 -24.87
N CYS A 15 4.07 -15.30 -25.36
CA CYS A 15 2.86 -15.02 -24.61
C CYS A 15 2.18 -16.34 -24.18
N PRO A 16 1.88 -16.56 -22.89
CA PRO A 16 1.25 -17.79 -22.40
C PRO A 16 -0.19 -17.98 -22.93
N GLU A 17 -0.86 -16.92 -23.34
CA GLU A 17 -2.23 -16.97 -23.85
C GLU A 17 -2.30 -17.28 -25.34
N CYS A 18 -1.43 -16.67 -26.15
CA CYS A 18 -1.54 -16.76 -27.62
C CYS A 18 -0.27 -17.28 -28.31
N SER A 19 0.78 -17.60 -27.56
CA SER A 19 2.11 -18.01 -28.07
C SER A 19 2.78 -17.01 -29.04
N GLY A 20 2.25 -15.80 -29.13
CA GLY A 20 2.85 -14.72 -29.93
C GLY A 20 4.12 -14.17 -29.30
N ALA A 21 4.94 -13.48 -30.10
CA ALA A 21 6.14 -12.81 -29.61
C ALA A 21 5.78 -11.69 -28.62
N LEU A 22 6.56 -11.58 -27.54
CA LEU A 22 6.44 -10.46 -26.58
C LEU A 22 7.10 -9.21 -27.18
N GLY A 23 6.52 -8.05 -26.89
CA GLY A 23 7.14 -6.77 -27.24
C GLY A 23 8.27 -6.41 -26.28
N ASP A 24 9.01 -5.33 -26.60
CA ASP A 24 10.08 -4.84 -25.75
C ASP A 24 9.59 -4.47 -24.35
N PRO A 25 10.38 -4.79 -23.30
CA PRO A 25 10.05 -4.42 -21.94
C PRO A 25 10.03 -2.89 -21.79
N ARG A 26 9.00 -2.38 -21.14
CA ARG A 26 8.87 -0.96 -20.87
C ARG A 26 8.86 -0.71 -19.37
N GLN A 27 9.62 0.27 -18.92
CA GLN A 27 9.58 0.69 -17.54
C GLN A 27 8.20 1.32 -17.25
N PHE A 28 7.55 0.80 -16.22
CA PHE A 28 6.26 1.29 -15.77
C PHE A 28 6.44 2.10 -14.48
N ASN A 29 5.83 3.28 -14.42
CA ASN A 29 5.80 4.08 -13.21
C ASN A 29 4.39 4.03 -12.61
N LEU A 30 4.31 3.45 -11.41
CA LEU A 30 3.05 3.35 -10.66
C LEU A 30 2.54 4.72 -10.19
N MET A 31 3.42 5.70 -10.01
CA MET A 31 3.04 7.05 -9.58
C MET A 31 2.63 7.90 -10.77
N PHE A 32 1.53 8.63 -10.62
CA PHE A 32 1.16 9.66 -11.58
C PHE A 32 2.10 10.85 -11.48
N LYS A 33 2.58 11.30 -12.61
CA LYS A 33 3.29 12.57 -12.77
C LYS A 33 2.33 13.68 -13.18
N THR A 34 2.60 14.88 -12.70
CA THR A 34 1.96 16.11 -13.15
C THR A 34 2.95 17.28 -13.02
N PHE A 35 2.54 18.47 -13.40
CA PHE A 35 3.38 19.65 -13.35
C PHE A 35 2.71 20.75 -12.53
N MET A 36 3.49 21.48 -11.74
CA MET A 36 3.01 22.65 -11.03
C MET A 36 3.18 23.90 -11.91
N GLY A 37 2.13 24.73 -11.96
CA GLY A 37 2.18 25.96 -12.74
C GLY A 37 1.78 25.79 -14.21
N PRO A 38 1.92 26.86 -15.01
CA PRO A 38 1.40 26.89 -16.38
C PRO A 38 2.32 26.29 -17.44
N VAL A 39 3.55 25.94 -17.06
CA VAL A 39 4.58 25.41 -17.99
C VAL A 39 4.97 24.01 -17.57
N GLU A 40 4.96 23.08 -18.52
CA GLU A 40 5.42 21.72 -18.33
C GLU A 40 6.94 21.65 -18.57
N ASP A 41 7.71 21.65 -17.50
CA ASP A 41 9.16 21.41 -17.52
C ASP A 41 9.58 20.44 -16.40
N THR A 42 10.78 19.94 -16.48
CA THR A 42 11.29 18.96 -15.50
C THR A 42 11.46 19.53 -14.10
N ALA A 43 11.60 20.84 -13.96
CA ALA A 43 11.74 21.51 -12.65
C ALA A 43 10.36 21.65 -11.95
N SER A 44 9.29 21.61 -12.71
CA SER A 44 7.91 21.69 -12.18
C SER A 44 7.23 20.34 -12.01
N GLU A 45 7.91 19.22 -12.34
CA GLU A 45 7.39 17.87 -12.21
C GLU A 45 7.09 17.52 -10.74
N VAL A 46 5.89 17.03 -10.47
CA VAL A 46 5.47 16.52 -9.17
C VAL A 46 4.74 15.20 -9.34
N HIS A 47 4.66 14.42 -8.25
CA HIS A 47 3.94 13.15 -8.26
C HIS A 47 2.71 13.24 -7.35
N LEU A 48 1.61 12.64 -7.82
CA LEU A 48 0.43 12.45 -6.98
C LEU A 48 0.71 11.31 -5.99
N ARG A 49 0.25 11.46 -4.76
CA ARG A 49 0.50 10.46 -3.69
C ARG A 49 -0.17 9.13 -4.00
N PRO A 50 0.54 7.99 -3.90
CA PRO A 50 -0.04 6.65 -4.09
C PRO A 50 -0.73 6.09 -2.85
N GLU A 51 -0.54 6.74 -1.68
CA GLU A 51 -1.11 6.39 -0.38
C GLU A 51 -1.18 7.63 0.52
N THR A 52 -1.98 7.57 1.57
CA THR A 52 -2.12 8.65 2.54
C THR A 52 -1.13 8.54 3.71
N ALA A 53 -0.48 7.40 3.89
CA ALA A 53 0.42 7.06 4.99
C ALA A 53 1.56 8.07 5.18
N GLN A 54 2.22 8.50 4.10
CA GLN A 54 3.39 9.39 4.16
C GLN A 54 3.09 10.71 4.86
N GLY A 55 1.90 11.27 4.65
CA GLY A 55 1.48 12.49 5.34
C GLY A 55 1.38 12.33 6.86
N MET A 56 1.06 11.13 7.34
CA MET A 56 1.01 10.82 8.77
C MET A 56 2.41 10.67 9.38
N PHE A 57 3.34 10.02 8.68
CA PHE A 57 4.73 9.89 9.13
C PHE A 57 5.45 11.24 9.21
N VAL A 58 5.33 12.06 8.18
CA VAL A 58 5.89 13.43 8.16
C VAL A 58 5.37 14.27 9.34
N ASN A 59 4.11 14.10 9.72
CA ASN A 59 3.49 14.85 10.81
C ASN A 59 3.62 14.18 12.19
N PHE A 60 4.29 13.05 12.31
CA PHE A 60 4.40 12.31 13.57
C PHE A 60 4.86 13.18 14.73
N ALA A 61 5.99 13.87 14.59
CA ALA A 61 6.55 14.74 15.62
C ALA A 61 5.62 15.91 15.96
N ASN A 62 4.98 16.52 14.97
CA ASN A 62 4.02 17.60 15.15
C ASN A 62 2.81 17.15 15.99
N VAL A 63 2.23 16.00 15.65
CA VAL A 63 1.08 15.43 16.37
C VAL A 63 1.48 15.03 17.80
N LEU A 64 2.62 14.35 17.96
CA LEU A 64 3.12 13.93 19.26
C LEU A 64 3.27 15.13 20.21
N ASN A 65 3.90 16.21 19.75
CA ASN A 65 4.18 17.40 20.54
C ASN A 65 2.93 18.24 20.81
N SER A 66 2.14 18.53 19.78
CA SER A 66 0.96 19.40 19.90
C SER A 66 -0.16 18.77 20.73
N SER A 67 -0.38 17.46 20.57
CA SER A 67 -1.41 16.73 21.31
C SER A 67 -0.91 16.09 22.61
N ARG A 68 0.40 16.22 22.93
CA ARG A 68 1.05 15.66 24.13
C ARG A 68 0.75 14.17 24.32
N LYS A 69 0.68 13.42 23.22
CA LYS A 69 0.42 11.98 23.26
C LYS A 69 1.63 11.20 23.75
N LYS A 70 1.35 10.02 24.28
CA LYS A 70 2.36 9.02 24.64
C LYS A 70 2.07 7.74 23.89
N LEU A 71 3.11 6.97 23.56
CA LEU A 71 2.94 5.65 22.96
C LEU A 71 2.18 4.68 23.90
N PRO A 72 1.26 3.87 23.39
CA PRO A 72 0.85 3.81 21.99
C PRO A 72 -0.17 4.88 21.61
N PHE A 73 -0.13 5.37 20.37
CA PHE A 73 -1.20 6.21 19.80
C PHE A 73 -1.25 6.05 18.29
N GLY A 74 -2.35 6.42 17.67
CA GLY A 74 -2.54 6.36 16.23
C GLY A 74 -2.86 7.71 15.61
N ILE A 75 -2.54 7.84 14.33
CA ILE A 75 -2.98 8.91 13.45
C ILE A 75 -3.80 8.25 12.34
N ALA A 76 -5.00 8.73 12.08
CA ALA A 76 -5.85 8.24 11.00
C ALA A 76 -6.11 9.34 9.99
N GLN A 77 -6.18 8.95 8.73
CA GLN A 77 -6.51 9.86 7.63
C GLN A 77 -7.47 9.19 6.66
N ILE A 78 -8.43 9.97 6.17
CA ILE A 78 -9.26 9.61 5.02
C ILE A 78 -8.91 10.59 3.92
N GLY A 79 -8.61 10.10 2.73
CA GLY A 79 -8.23 10.96 1.61
C GLY A 79 -8.03 10.21 0.32
N LYS A 80 -7.86 10.98 -0.75
CA LYS A 80 -7.59 10.43 -2.07
C LYS A 80 -6.15 9.95 -2.22
N ALA A 81 -6.01 8.81 -2.90
CA ALA A 81 -4.76 8.27 -3.37
C ALA A 81 -4.85 7.96 -4.87
N PHE A 82 -3.69 7.89 -5.52
CA PHE A 82 -3.60 7.80 -6.98
C PHE A 82 -2.55 6.76 -7.36
N ARG A 83 -2.96 5.75 -8.11
CA ARG A 83 -2.05 4.74 -8.64
C ARG A 83 -2.26 4.60 -10.14
N ASN A 84 -1.22 4.68 -10.91
CA ASN A 84 -1.27 4.56 -12.37
C ASN A 84 -1.43 3.08 -12.76
N GLU A 85 -2.57 2.49 -12.43
CA GLU A 85 -2.89 1.09 -12.69
C GLU A 85 -2.82 0.77 -14.19
N ILE A 86 -2.10 -0.30 -14.55
CA ILE A 86 -2.01 -0.77 -15.93
C ILE A 86 -3.41 -1.21 -16.40
N THR A 87 -4.10 -2.00 -15.58
CA THR A 87 -5.40 -2.58 -15.89
C THR A 87 -6.40 -2.29 -14.78
N PRO A 88 -7.08 -1.14 -14.79
CA PRO A 88 -8.23 -0.91 -13.93
C PRO A 88 -9.31 -1.98 -14.19
N GLY A 89 -10.07 -2.35 -13.14
CA GLY A 89 -11.05 -3.42 -13.30
C GLY A 89 -12.00 -3.56 -12.12
N ASN A 90 -12.98 -4.45 -12.29
CA ASN A 90 -13.97 -4.78 -11.28
C ASN A 90 -14.72 -3.54 -10.76
N PHE A 91 -15.18 -2.70 -11.67
CA PHE A 91 -15.91 -1.45 -11.42
C PHE A 91 -15.07 -0.50 -10.54
N THR A 92 -15.45 -0.26 -9.29
CA THR A 92 -14.75 0.63 -8.36
C THR A 92 -13.64 -0.06 -7.55
N PHE A 93 -13.46 -1.36 -7.69
CA PHE A 93 -12.49 -2.12 -6.89
C PHE A 93 -11.03 -1.76 -7.22
N ARG A 94 -10.71 -1.59 -8.52
CA ARG A 94 -9.37 -1.20 -8.98
C ARG A 94 -9.45 -0.03 -9.92
N THR A 95 -9.25 1.16 -9.38
CA THR A 95 -9.31 2.45 -10.11
C THR A 95 -7.99 3.20 -9.94
N ARG A 96 -7.75 4.19 -10.80
CA ARG A 96 -6.55 5.03 -10.74
C ARG A 96 -6.62 6.13 -9.70
N GLU A 97 -7.83 6.57 -9.36
CA GLU A 97 -8.13 7.51 -8.28
C GLU A 97 -9.11 6.83 -7.33
N PHE A 98 -8.79 6.78 -6.05
CA PHE A 98 -9.62 6.13 -5.04
C PHE A 98 -9.48 6.84 -3.69
N GLU A 99 -10.39 6.56 -2.78
CA GLU A 99 -10.29 6.98 -1.39
C GLU A 99 -9.69 5.86 -0.55
N GLN A 100 -8.75 6.24 0.31
CA GLN A 100 -8.21 5.36 1.36
C GLN A 100 -8.60 5.88 2.73
N MET A 101 -8.82 4.96 3.65
CA MET A 101 -8.82 5.20 5.09
C MET A 101 -7.64 4.42 5.66
N GLU A 102 -6.67 5.14 6.20
CA GLU A 102 -5.46 4.55 6.78
C GLU A 102 -5.30 4.97 8.23
N ILE A 103 -4.71 4.08 9.03
CA ILE A 103 -4.37 4.30 10.43
C ILE A 103 -2.92 3.89 10.62
N GLU A 104 -2.06 4.85 10.97
CA GLU A 104 -0.70 4.56 11.40
C GLU A 104 -0.68 4.53 12.92
N PHE A 105 -0.42 3.35 13.48
CA PHE A 105 -0.44 3.12 14.92
C PHE A 105 0.97 2.94 15.46
N PHE A 106 1.41 3.90 16.27
CA PHE A 106 2.77 3.98 16.80
C PHE A 106 2.85 3.32 18.16
N VAL A 107 3.79 2.39 18.33
CA VAL A 107 3.96 1.57 19.53
C VAL A 107 5.36 1.68 20.10
N LYS A 108 5.57 1.18 21.30
CA LYS A 108 6.92 1.12 21.89
C LYS A 108 7.76 0.07 21.15
N PRO A 109 9.07 0.32 20.94
CA PRO A 109 9.96 -0.67 20.35
C PRO A 109 9.87 -2.02 21.07
N GLY A 110 9.83 -3.11 20.29
CA GLY A 110 9.74 -4.49 20.80
C GLY A 110 8.33 -4.96 21.20
N THR A 111 7.28 -4.14 20.96
CA THR A 111 5.88 -4.54 21.17
C THR A 111 5.10 -4.64 19.87
N ASP A 112 5.78 -4.47 18.75
CA ASP A 112 5.22 -4.40 17.41
C ASP A 112 4.48 -5.69 17.00
N ASP A 113 5.03 -6.86 17.28
CA ASP A 113 4.40 -8.14 16.94
C ASP A 113 3.09 -8.38 17.72
N GLU A 114 3.08 -8.06 19.02
CA GLU A 114 1.88 -8.17 19.83
C GLU A 114 0.77 -7.24 19.32
N TRP A 115 1.15 -6.00 18.97
CA TRP A 115 0.21 -5.02 18.45
C TRP A 115 -0.30 -5.39 17.05
N LEU A 116 0.53 -5.98 16.19
CA LEU A 116 0.09 -6.50 14.90
C LEU A 116 -1.04 -7.51 15.08
N GLN A 117 -0.83 -8.54 15.91
CA GLN A 117 -1.84 -9.58 16.15
C GLN A 117 -3.12 -8.99 16.74
N LYS A 118 -3.01 -8.05 17.66
CA LYS A 118 -4.16 -7.35 18.24
C LYS A 118 -4.94 -6.57 17.18
N TRP A 119 -4.26 -5.85 16.29
CA TRP A 119 -4.90 -5.10 15.22
C TRP A 119 -5.58 -6.04 14.21
N VAL A 120 -4.92 -7.12 13.78
CA VAL A 120 -5.50 -8.12 12.88
C VAL A 120 -6.83 -8.64 13.43
N GLN A 121 -6.86 -9.03 14.71
CA GLN A 121 -8.09 -9.52 15.33
C GLN A 121 -9.15 -8.41 15.47
N THR A 122 -8.75 -7.23 15.95
CA THR A 122 -9.66 -6.09 16.14
C THR A 122 -10.31 -5.64 14.85
N ARG A 123 -9.55 -5.59 13.75
CA ARG A 123 -10.07 -5.19 12.44
C ARG A 123 -11.03 -6.24 11.85
N LEU A 124 -10.69 -7.51 11.98
CA LEU A 124 -11.57 -8.59 11.55
C LEU A 124 -12.92 -8.56 12.29
N GLU A 125 -12.89 -8.38 13.62
CA GLU A 125 -14.09 -8.25 14.45
C GLU A 125 -14.90 -7.01 14.09
N TRP A 126 -14.23 -5.89 13.81
CA TRP A 126 -14.88 -4.65 13.39
C TRP A 126 -15.74 -4.84 12.14
N TYR A 127 -15.24 -5.54 11.12
CA TYR A 127 -16.05 -5.83 9.92
C TYR A 127 -17.28 -6.66 10.22
N VAL A 128 -17.16 -7.64 11.12
CA VAL A 128 -18.31 -8.47 11.53
C VAL A 128 -19.32 -7.65 12.34
N GLU A 129 -18.87 -6.80 13.25
CA GLU A 129 -19.72 -5.92 14.05
C GLU A 129 -20.52 -4.94 13.17
N TYR A 130 -19.92 -4.45 12.09
CA TYR A 130 -20.59 -3.57 11.12
C TYR A 130 -21.37 -4.31 10.02
N GLY A 131 -21.58 -5.61 10.16
CA GLY A 131 -22.57 -6.37 9.41
C GLY A 131 -22.01 -7.19 8.25
N ILE A 132 -20.69 -7.29 8.07
CA ILE A 132 -20.12 -8.23 7.11
C ILE A 132 -20.19 -9.64 7.71
N ARG A 133 -20.77 -10.58 6.97
CA ARG A 133 -20.87 -11.98 7.42
C ARG A 133 -19.49 -12.59 7.57
N ARG A 134 -19.25 -13.26 8.70
CA ARG A 134 -17.95 -13.86 9.04
C ARG A 134 -17.45 -14.86 8.00
N GLU A 135 -18.37 -15.62 7.39
CA GLU A 135 -18.04 -16.59 6.34
C GLU A 135 -17.54 -15.96 5.04
N ASN A 136 -17.77 -14.66 4.84
CA ASN A 136 -17.30 -13.90 3.70
C ASN A 136 -15.95 -13.20 3.96
N LEU A 137 -15.34 -13.42 5.13
CA LEU A 137 -14.06 -12.85 5.51
C LEU A 137 -13.04 -13.95 5.80
N ARG A 138 -11.80 -13.74 5.36
CA ARG A 138 -10.66 -14.57 5.76
C ARG A 138 -9.43 -13.73 6.01
N LEU A 139 -8.52 -14.26 6.83
CA LEU A 139 -7.19 -13.70 7.03
C LEU A 139 -6.22 -14.43 6.10
N ARG A 140 -5.36 -13.67 5.45
CA ARG A 140 -4.24 -14.18 4.64
C ARG A 140 -2.96 -13.52 5.11
N GLN A 141 -2.05 -14.31 5.67
CA GLN A 141 -0.70 -13.84 5.98
C GLN A 141 0.16 -13.87 4.73
N HIS A 142 0.95 -12.85 4.50
CA HIS A 142 1.88 -12.79 3.38
C HIS A 142 3.08 -13.72 3.59
N GLY A 143 3.50 -14.39 2.52
CA GLY A 143 4.77 -15.10 2.51
C GLY A 143 5.95 -14.14 2.48
N SER A 144 7.14 -14.62 2.86
CA SER A 144 8.36 -13.80 2.90
C SER A 144 8.76 -13.20 1.54
N ASP A 145 8.31 -13.80 0.45
CA ASP A 145 8.54 -13.36 -0.93
C ASP A 145 7.54 -12.30 -1.42
N GLU A 146 6.45 -12.12 -0.68
CA GLU A 146 5.40 -11.12 -0.97
C GLU A 146 5.56 -9.84 -0.15
N LEU A 147 6.33 -9.89 0.96
CA LEU A 147 6.47 -8.75 1.87
C LEU A 147 7.12 -7.54 1.17
N ALA A 148 6.51 -6.38 1.36
CA ALA A 148 7.14 -5.12 0.98
C ALA A 148 8.44 -4.91 1.76
N HIS A 149 9.41 -4.22 1.17
CA HIS A 149 10.74 -3.99 1.75
C HIS A 149 10.74 -3.30 3.13
N TYR A 150 9.67 -2.62 3.46
CA TYR A 150 9.47 -1.94 4.75
C TYR A 150 8.73 -2.80 5.78
N ALA A 151 8.14 -3.91 5.38
CA ALA A 151 7.29 -4.72 6.24
C ALA A 151 8.05 -5.92 6.81
N LYS A 152 7.94 -6.11 8.13
CA LYS A 152 8.41 -7.31 8.85
C LYS A 152 7.41 -8.46 8.73
N ASP A 153 6.12 -8.13 8.75
CA ASP A 153 5.00 -9.06 8.62
C ASP A 153 3.76 -8.31 8.12
N CYS A 154 2.87 -9.00 7.40
CA CYS A 154 1.68 -8.41 6.81
C CYS A 154 0.54 -9.42 6.75
N TYR A 155 -0.67 -8.96 7.03
CA TYR A 155 -1.91 -9.70 6.89
C TYR A 155 -2.89 -8.93 6.03
N ASP A 156 -3.58 -9.62 5.12
CA ASP A 156 -4.76 -9.12 4.46
C ASP A 156 -6.01 -9.66 5.15
N ILE A 157 -7.00 -8.80 5.33
CA ILE A 157 -8.38 -9.22 5.49
C ILE A 157 -8.97 -9.26 4.10
N GLU A 158 -9.28 -10.45 3.60
CA GLU A 158 -9.91 -10.63 2.29
C GLU A 158 -11.42 -10.84 2.44
N TYR A 159 -12.14 -10.31 1.45
CA TYR A 159 -13.59 -10.48 1.31
C TYR A 159 -13.91 -11.33 0.08
N LEU A 160 -14.97 -12.14 0.18
CA LEU A 160 -15.47 -12.92 -0.93
C LEU A 160 -16.36 -12.06 -1.84
N PHE A 161 -15.69 -11.39 -2.80
CA PHE A 161 -16.36 -10.63 -3.85
C PHE A 161 -16.99 -11.55 -4.90
N PRO A 162 -17.87 -11.05 -5.80
CA PRO A 162 -18.43 -11.86 -6.88
C PRO A 162 -17.39 -12.51 -7.84
N TRP A 163 -16.19 -11.95 -7.90
CA TRP A 163 -15.06 -12.47 -8.68
C TRP A 163 -14.05 -13.28 -7.86
N GLY A 164 -14.35 -13.58 -6.60
CA GLY A 164 -13.49 -14.36 -5.71
C GLY A 164 -12.92 -13.57 -4.54
N TRP A 165 -12.05 -14.22 -3.81
CA TRP A 165 -11.36 -13.62 -2.67
C TRP A 165 -10.43 -12.51 -3.11
N SER A 166 -10.59 -11.34 -2.53
CA SER A 166 -9.73 -10.19 -2.80
C SER A 166 -9.55 -9.33 -1.54
N GLU A 167 -8.45 -8.61 -1.49
CA GLU A 167 -8.08 -7.75 -0.37
C GLU A 167 -9.15 -6.68 -0.09
N LEU A 168 -9.53 -6.59 1.17
CA LEU A 168 -10.38 -5.54 1.71
C LEU A 168 -9.57 -4.55 2.55
N GLU A 169 -8.61 -5.07 3.32
CA GLU A 169 -7.71 -4.27 4.16
C GLU A 169 -6.37 -4.99 4.34
N GLY A 170 -5.26 -4.26 4.21
CA GLY A 170 -3.92 -4.72 4.57
C GLY A 170 -3.50 -4.19 5.93
N ILE A 171 -2.88 -5.04 6.76
CA ILE A 171 -2.38 -4.71 8.09
C ILE A 171 -0.92 -5.13 8.18
N ALA A 172 0.00 -4.17 8.19
CA ALA A 172 1.44 -4.41 8.13
C ALA A 172 2.19 -3.93 9.38
N ASN A 173 3.15 -4.71 9.84
CA ASN A 173 4.18 -4.27 10.75
C ASN A 173 5.30 -3.61 9.95
N ARG A 174 5.31 -2.28 9.89
CA ARG A 174 6.28 -1.47 9.11
C ARG A 174 7.56 -1.19 9.90
N THR A 175 7.69 -1.69 11.11
CA THR A 175 8.81 -1.41 12.03
C THR A 175 9.00 0.10 12.24
N ASP A 176 10.23 0.57 12.26
CA ASP A 176 10.59 2.00 12.35
C ASP A 176 11.08 2.57 11.01
N PHE A 177 10.83 1.86 9.89
CA PHE A 177 11.34 2.19 8.57
C PHE A 177 10.98 3.63 8.15
N ASP A 178 9.68 3.96 8.18
CA ASP A 178 9.20 5.27 7.74
C ASP A 178 9.68 6.39 8.67
N LEU A 179 9.66 6.16 10.00
CA LEU A 179 10.12 7.15 10.97
C LEU A 179 11.62 7.45 10.83
N LYS A 180 12.44 6.45 10.52
CA LYS A 180 13.85 6.65 10.21
C LYS A 180 14.04 7.45 8.93
N ALA A 181 13.34 7.08 7.85
CA ALA A 181 13.44 7.79 6.58
C ALA A 181 13.07 9.29 6.69
N HIS A 182 12.11 9.63 7.55
CA HIS A 182 11.69 11.02 7.77
C HIS A 182 12.43 11.73 8.92
N GLY A 183 13.12 11.00 9.77
CA GLY A 183 13.89 11.56 10.89
C GLY A 183 15.30 12.02 10.53
N GLU A 184 15.80 11.60 9.37
CA GLU A 184 17.13 11.96 8.85
C GLU A 184 17.09 13.15 7.86
N ALA A 185 15.91 13.71 7.60
CA ALA A 185 15.68 14.78 6.62
C ALA A 185 15.69 16.19 7.24
#